data_3972451335d26a8c15fd693a00ccbd5d
#
_entry.id   3972451335d26a8c15fd693a00ccbd5d
#
_cell.length_a   1.000
_cell.length_b   1.000
_cell.length_c   1.000
_cell.angle_alpha   90.00
_cell.angle_beta   90.00
_cell.angle_gamma   90.00
#
_symmetry.space_group_name_H-M   'P 1'
#
loop_
_entity.id
_entity.type
_entity.pdbx_description
1 polymer ?
#
loop_
_entity_poly.entity_id
_entity_poly.type
_entity_poly.pdbx_seq_one_letter_code
_entity_poly.pdbx_strand_id
1 'polypeptide(L)'
;MIQQEIISTGVFIDGGYFAKINESLSVASGMVLDISKLLHFVRASIAEREQVPKSCCQATECHYFRGRYRAGAANAKKLLFAERKFEDELIENDVIFHYKHLREINGEIIEKGIDVWFALEAYELATIRQFDYVVLVTGDADHEMLIKKLKALKIKVVLLTGDFGEHSATSKLLSEEAFYHVDLGVLIAEHPELLNKLCNKA
;
A
#
# COMPACT_ATOMS: atom_id res chain seq x y z
N MET A 1 24.23 22.59 16.59
CA MET A 1 23.24 22.14 15.59
C MET A 1 22.58 20.91 16.17
N ILE A 2 21.29 20.94 16.47
CA ILE A 2 20.52 19.76 16.90
C ILE A 2 20.44 18.90 15.63
N GLN A 3 21.04 17.72 15.66
CA GLN A 3 20.93 16.75 14.59
C GLN A 3 19.45 16.29 14.58
N GLN A 4 18.69 16.74 13.61
CA GLN A 4 17.29 16.28 13.47
C GLN A 4 17.35 14.80 13.10
N GLU A 5 16.77 13.97 13.96
CA GLU A 5 16.69 12.54 13.75
C GLU A 5 15.78 12.26 12.54
N ILE A 6 16.25 11.40 11.65
CA ILE A 6 15.47 11.02 10.45
C ILE A 6 14.53 9.91 10.84
N ILE A 7 13.24 10.11 10.58
CA ILE A 7 12.20 9.10 10.76
C ILE A 7 12.18 8.21 9.53
N SER A 8 12.57 6.96 9.71
CA SER A 8 12.61 5.94 8.67
C SER A 8 11.26 5.22 8.55
N THR A 9 10.78 5.04 7.33
CA THR A 9 9.47 4.43 7.07
C THR A 9 9.58 3.35 6.00
N GLY A 10 9.15 2.13 6.32
CA GLY A 10 8.90 1.07 5.34
C GLY A 10 7.42 1.13 4.88
N VAL A 11 7.18 1.10 3.57
CA VAL A 11 5.83 1.09 3.00
C VAL A 11 5.60 -0.23 2.28
N PHE A 12 4.53 -0.94 2.64
CA PHE A 12 4.18 -2.24 2.06
C PHE A 12 2.76 -2.17 1.49
N ILE A 13 2.64 -2.42 0.20
CA ILE A 13 1.39 -2.28 -0.56
C ILE A 13 0.92 -3.65 -1.02
N ASP A 14 -0.24 -4.07 -0.53
CA ASP A 14 -0.99 -5.19 -1.11
C ASP A 14 -1.58 -4.74 -2.46
N GLY A 15 -1.02 -5.24 -3.54
CA GLY A 15 -1.42 -4.86 -4.90
C GLY A 15 -2.81 -5.37 -5.28
N GLY A 16 -3.29 -6.45 -4.66
CA GLY A 16 -4.66 -6.91 -4.81
C GLY A 16 -5.65 -5.92 -4.21
N TYR A 17 -5.38 -5.47 -2.99
CA TYR A 17 -6.19 -4.47 -2.32
C TYR A 17 -6.09 -3.09 -3.00
N PHE A 18 -4.89 -2.65 -3.37
CA PHE A 18 -4.67 -1.41 -4.10
C PHE A 18 -5.45 -1.35 -5.42
N ALA A 19 -5.54 -2.47 -6.14
CA ALA A 19 -6.34 -2.57 -7.36
C ALA A 19 -7.85 -2.43 -7.06
N LYS A 20 -8.37 -3.00 -5.96
CA LYS A 20 -9.76 -2.85 -5.54
C LYS A 20 -10.10 -1.40 -5.19
N ILE A 21 -9.20 -0.70 -4.50
CA ILE A 21 -9.33 0.75 -4.25
C ILE A 21 -9.45 1.50 -5.57
N ASN A 22 -8.54 1.24 -6.51
CA ASN A 22 -8.53 1.92 -7.81
C ASN A 22 -9.77 1.63 -8.65
N GLU A 23 -10.28 0.40 -8.64
CA GLU A 23 -11.53 0.04 -9.29
C GLU A 23 -12.71 0.83 -8.71
N SER A 24 -12.83 0.85 -7.39
CA SER A 24 -13.89 1.59 -6.68
C SER A 24 -13.81 3.10 -6.94
N LEU A 25 -12.61 3.69 -6.87
CA LEU A 25 -12.38 5.11 -7.19
C LEU A 25 -12.70 5.44 -8.65
N SER A 26 -12.28 4.59 -9.57
CA SER A 26 -12.55 4.79 -11.01
C SER A 26 -14.04 4.81 -11.30
N VAL A 27 -14.82 3.90 -10.70
CA VAL A 27 -16.27 3.87 -10.83
C VAL A 27 -16.93 5.10 -10.20
N ALA A 28 -16.49 5.50 -9.01
CA ALA A 28 -17.08 6.61 -8.26
C ALA A 28 -16.73 8.00 -8.82
N SER A 29 -15.51 8.19 -9.33
CA SER A 29 -14.97 9.51 -9.65
C SER A 29 -14.22 9.62 -10.99
N GLY A 30 -13.98 8.50 -11.69
CA GLY A 30 -13.10 8.47 -12.87
C GLY A 30 -11.63 8.71 -12.54
N MET A 31 -11.21 8.47 -11.30
CA MET A 31 -9.86 8.72 -10.81
C MET A 31 -9.22 7.42 -10.30
N VAL A 32 -7.90 7.38 -10.27
CA VAL A 32 -7.10 6.28 -9.69
C VAL A 32 -5.99 6.85 -8.81
N LEU A 33 -5.63 6.13 -7.75
CA LEU A 33 -4.50 6.52 -6.89
C LEU A 33 -3.19 6.54 -7.68
N ASP A 34 -2.43 7.58 -7.46
CA ASP A 34 -1.08 7.73 -7.97
C ASP A 34 -0.06 7.34 -6.89
N ILE A 35 0.87 6.46 -7.23
CA ILE A 35 1.87 5.94 -6.27
C ILE A 35 2.75 7.06 -5.72
N SER A 36 3.22 7.97 -6.56
CA SER A 36 4.07 9.09 -6.12
C SER A 36 3.34 9.99 -5.14
N LYS A 37 2.09 10.36 -5.47
CA LYS A 37 1.25 11.18 -4.61
C LYS A 37 0.92 10.49 -3.29
N LEU A 38 0.67 9.17 -3.32
CA LEU A 38 0.43 8.37 -2.12
C LEU A 38 1.65 8.38 -1.19
N LEU A 39 2.85 8.15 -1.73
CA LEU A 39 4.09 8.19 -0.94
C LEU A 39 4.37 9.58 -0.37
N HIS A 40 4.08 10.64 -1.13
CA HIS A 40 4.17 12.01 -0.63
C HIS A 40 3.16 12.30 0.49
N PHE A 41 1.94 11.79 0.38
CA PHE A 41 0.90 11.90 1.40
C PHE A 41 1.32 11.17 2.68
N VAL A 42 1.82 9.93 2.59
CA VAL A 42 2.33 9.16 3.72
C VAL A 42 3.41 9.95 4.49
N ARG A 43 4.40 10.48 3.78
CA ARG A 43 5.46 11.29 4.38
C ARG A 43 4.91 12.55 5.06
N ALA A 44 3.95 13.22 4.43
CA ALA A 44 3.34 14.42 4.99
C ALA A 44 2.54 14.10 6.27
N SER A 45 1.78 13.02 6.28
CA SER A 45 0.96 12.60 7.42
C SER A 45 1.82 12.19 8.63
N ILE A 46 2.94 11.50 8.41
CA ILE A 46 3.89 11.15 9.48
C ILE A 46 4.56 12.42 10.03
N ALA A 47 5.01 13.32 9.16
CA ALA A 47 5.66 14.57 9.56
C ALA A 47 4.73 15.46 10.40
N GLU A 48 3.47 15.59 9.99
CA GLU A 48 2.46 16.32 10.73
C GLU A 48 2.21 15.72 12.11
N ARG A 49 2.09 14.40 12.18
CA ARG A 49 1.85 13.67 13.43
C ARG A 49 3.02 13.79 14.42
N GLU A 50 4.25 13.72 13.93
CA GLU A 50 5.45 13.86 14.75
C GLU A 50 5.86 15.33 14.97
N GLN A 51 5.13 16.26 14.38
CA GLN A 51 5.41 17.71 14.45
C GLN A 51 6.83 18.08 14.01
N VAL A 52 7.31 17.42 12.96
CA VAL A 52 8.64 17.63 12.36
C VAL A 52 8.53 18.09 10.90
N PRO A 53 9.57 18.74 10.35
CA PRO A 53 9.62 19.03 8.93
C PRO A 53 9.53 17.77 8.07
N LYS A 54 8.88 17.84 6.90
CA LYS A 54 8.78 16.71 5.95
C LYS A 54 10.14 16.16 5.52
N SER A 55 11.18 16.98 5.55
CA SER A 55 12.55 16.56 5.26
C SER A 55 13.12 15.54 6.26
N CYS A 56 12.54 15.47 7.46
CA CYS A 56 12.92 14.49 8.48
C CYS A 56 12.23 13.14 8.29
N CYS A 57 11.21 13.03 7.44
CA CYS A 57 10.50 11.79 7.19
C CYS A 57 10.91 11.22 5.83
N GLN A 58 11.41 10.00 5.81
CA GLN A 58 11.83 9.32 4.59
C GLN A 58 11.08 7.99 4.43
N ALA A 59 10.45 7.79 3.27
CA ALA A 59 10.06 6.45 2.83
C ALA A 59 11.35 5.74 2.40
N THR A 60 11.94 4.98 3.30
CA THR A 60 13.26 4.37 3.12
C THR A 60 13.19 3.21 2.15
N GLU A 61 12.13 2.43 2.22
CA GLU A 61 11.86 1.32 1.31
C GLU A 61 10.35 1.26 1.05
N CYS A 62 9.97 1.02 -0.21
CA CYS A 62 8.59 0.83 -0.61
C CYS A 62 8.46 -0.48 -1.40
N HIS A 63 7.50 -1.32 -1.04
CA HIS A 63 7.31 -2.65 -1.61
C HIS A 63 5.86 -2.83 -2.08
N TYR A 64 5.69 -3.39 -3.27
CA TYR A 64 4.39 -3.69 -3.87
C TYR A 64 4.29 -5.18 -4.19
N PHE A 65 3.24 -5.86 -3.73
CA PHE A 65 3.06 -7.30 -3.84
C PHE A 65 1.82 -7.63 -4.65
N ARG A 66 1.95 -8.45 -5.71
CA ARG A 66 0.79 -8.85 -6.52
C ARG A 66 1.02 -10.16 -7.28
N GLY A 67 -0.06 -10.90 -7.48
CA GLY A 67 -0.12 -11.93 -8.51
C GLY A 67 -0.23 -11.33 -9.90
N ARG A 68 0.49 -11.91 -10.87
CA ARG A 68 0.43 -11.47 -12.27
C ARG A 68 0.24 -12.64 -13.22
N TYR A 69 -0.34 -12.37 -14.35
CA TYR A 69 -0.41 -13.33 -15.44
C TYR A 69 0.97 -13.60 -16.04
N ARG A 70 1.20 -14.81 -16.58
CA ARG A 70 2.33 -15.03 -17.47
C ARG A 70 2.17 -14.18 -18.73
N ALA A 71 3.27 -13.73 -19.32
CA ALA A 71 3.26 -12.78 -20.44
C ALA A 71 2.31 -13.20 -21.59
N GLY A 72 2.27 -14.48 -21.97
CA GLY A 72 1.35 -14.97 -23.00
C GLY A 72 -0.12 -14.82 -22.62
N ALA A 73 -0.48 -15.14 -21.37
CA ALA A 73 -1.85 -14.98 -20.88
C ALA A 73 -2.23 -13.50 -20.70
N ALA A 74 -1.31 -12.65 -20.22
CA ALA A 74 -1.51 -11.21 -20.11
C ALA A 74 -1.74 -10.58 -21.48
N ASN A 75 -0.96 -11.00 -22.49
CA ASN A 75 -1.13 -10.53 -23.87
C ASN A 75 -2.48 -10.95 -24.48
N ALA A 76 -2.88 -12.20 -24.29
CA ALA A 76 -4.18 -12.69 -24.75
C ALA A 76 -5.37 -11.93 -24.12
N LYS A 77 -5.21 -11.48 -22.87
CA LYS A 77 -6.19 -10.65 -22.14
C LYS A 77 -6.05 -9.15 -22.41
N LYS A 78 -5.09 -8.73 -23.24
CA LYS A 78 -4.76 -7.32 -23.54
C LYS A 78 -4.35 -6.50 -22.30
N LEU A 79 -3.83 -7.16 -21.27
CA LEU A 79 -3.40 -6.53 -20.01
C LEU A 79 -1.90 -6.22 -19.99
N LEU A 80 -1.10 -6.86 -20.86
CA LEU A 80 0.36 -6.81 -20.81
C LEU A 80 0.91 -5.36 -20.87
N PHE A 81 0.34 -4.51 -21.73
CA PHE A 81 0.79 -3.13 -21.87
C PHE A 81 0.50 -2.31 -20.60
N ALA A 82 -0.70 -2.45 -20.03
CA ALA A 82 -1.08 -1.75 -18.79
C ALA A 82 -0.23 -2.22 -17.61
N GLU A 83 0.05 -3.53 -17.51
CA GLU A 83 0.95 -4.08 -16.48
C GLU A 83 2.36 -3.49 -16.62
N ARG A 84 2.91 -3.38 -17.85
CA ARG A 84 4.23 -2.79 -18.07
C ARG A 84 4.29 -1.31 -17.74
N LYS A 85 3.28 -0.56 -18.17
CA LYS A 85 3.19 0.87 -17.82
C LYS A 85 3.18 1.09 -16.31
N PHE A 86 2.45 0.27 -15.58
CA PHE A 86 2.41 0.36 -14.13
C PHE A 86 3.74 -0.08 -13.47
N GLU A 87 4.44 -1.08 -14.04
CA GLU A 87 5.80 -1.44 -13.60
C GLU A 87 6.77 -0.26 -13.76
N ASP A 88 6.69 0.48 -14.88
CA ASP A 88 7.51 1.67 -15.10
C ASP A 88 7.21 2.74 -14.02
N GLU A 89 5.94 2.96 -13.69
CA GLU A 89 5.54 3.87 -12.61
C GLU A 89 6.09 3.45 -11.23
N LEU A 90 6.11 2.13 -10.94
CA LEU A 90 6.73 1.62 -9.71
C LEU A 90 8.23 1.87 -9.68
N ILE A 91 8.93 1.60 -10.79
CA ILE A 91 10.39 1.81 -10.92
C ILE A 91 10.74 3.29 -10.77
N GLU A 92 10.00 4.19 -11.43
CA GLU A 92 10.21 5.64 -11.35
C GLU A 92 10.05 6.20 -9.92
N ASN A 93 9.31 5.49 -9.07
CA ASN A 93 9.09 5.87 -7.67
C ASN A 93 9.91 5.04 -6.67
N ASP A 94 10.95 4.34 -7.13
CA ASP A 94 11.81 3.48 -6.30
C ASP A 94 11.04 2.40 -5.52
N VAL A 95 9.91 1.91 -6.08
CA VAL A 95 9.10 0.85 -5.48
C VAL A 95 9.60 -0.52 -5.92
N ILE A 96 9.97 -1.35 -4.98
CA ILE A 96 10.37 -2.74 -5.22
C ILE A 96 9.09 -3.57 -5.39
N PHE A 97 8.90 -4.17 -6.57
CA PHE A 97 7.73 -4.99 -6.80
C PHE A 97 8.03 -6.49 -6.69
N HIS A 98 7.14 -7.19 -6.02
CA HIS A 98 7.18 -8.61 -5.76
C HIS A 98 6.05 -9.29 -6.51
N TYR A 99 6.38 -9.98 -7.59
CA TYR A 99 5.38 -10.65 -8.42
C TYR A 99 5.45 -12.17 -8.30
N LYS A 100 4.28 -12.78 -8.19
CA LYS A 100 4.09 -14.22 -8.26
C LYS A 100 3.12 -14.55 -9.39
N HIS A 101 3.42 -15.58 -10.18
CA HIS A 101 2.48 -15.96 -11.23
C HIS A 101 1.18 -16.50 -10.65
N LEU A 102 0.07 -15.99 -11.17
CA LEU A 102 -1.26 -16.54 -10.94
C LEU A 102 -1.28 -18.01 -11.37
N ARG A 103 -2.02 -18.82 -10.64
CA ARG A 103 -2.20 -20.24 -10.92
C ARG A 103 -3.59 -20.50 -11.45
N GLU A 104 -3.69 -21.37 -12.43
CA GLU A 104 -4.97 -21.90 -12.86
C GLU A 104 -5.21 -23.25 -12.15
N ILE A 105 -6.30 -23.33 -11.40
CA ILE A 105 -6.72 -24.53 -10.67
C ILE A 105 -8.19 -24.76 -11.01
N ASN A 106 -8.51 -25.87 -11.64
CA ASN A 106 -9.86 -26.23 -12.06
C ASN A 106 -10.57 -25.20 -12.97
N GLY A 107 -9.79 -24.47 -13.81
CA GLY A 107 -10.30 -23.43 -14.70
C GLY A 107 -10.47 -22.05 -14.03
N GLU A 108 -10.21 -21.95 -12.74
CA GLU A 108 -10.21 -20.68 -12.01
C GLU A 108 -8.79 -20.13 -11.84
N ILE A 109 -8.65 -18.82 -11.98
CA ILE A 109 -7.36 -18.14 -11.80
C ILE A 109 -7.28 -17.68 -10.36
N ILE A 110 -6.31 -18.22 -9.65
CA ILE A 110 -6.16 -18.00 -8.21
C ILE A 110 -4.80 -17.33 -7.93
N GLU A 111 -4.83 -16.27 -7.15
CA GLU A 111 -3.66 -15.72 -6.47
C GLU A 111 -3.41 -16.57 -5.20
N LYS A 112 -2.19 -17.05 -5.00
CA LYS A 112 -1.88 -17.88 -3.83
C LYS A 112 -0.53 -17.56 -3.23
N GLY A 113 -0.54 -17.22 -1.94
CA GLY A 113 0.63 -17.03 -1.10
C GLY A 113 1.34 -15.70 -1.33
N ILE A 114 0.66 -14.70 -1.87
CA ILE A 114 1.12 -13.31 -1.89
C ILE A 114 1.00 -12.74 -0.48
N ASP A 115 -0.13 -12.93 0.21
CA ASP A 115 -0.38 -12.42 1.55
C ASP A 115 0.66 -12.93 2.56
N VAL A 116 1.01 -14.23 2.45
CA VAL A 116 2.07 -14.82 3.27
C VAL A 116 3.42 -14.18 2.96
N TRP A 117 3.75 -13.97 1.68
CA TRP A 117 5.00 -13.31 1.29
C TRP A 117 5.03 -11.87 1.78
N PHE A 118 3.96 -11.10 1.56
CA PHE A 118 3.78 -9.74 2.07
C PHE A 118 4.08 -9.67 3.59
N ALA A 119 3.44 -10.55 4.37
CA ALA A 119 3.60 -10.54 5.82
C ALA A 119 5.02 -10.92 6.27
N LEU A 120 5.63 -11.92 5.64
CA LEU A 120 6.99 -12.34 5.97
C LEU A 120 8.02 -11.27 5.60
N GLU A 121 7.94 -10.71 4.39
CA GLU A 121 8.86 -9.67 3.91
C GLU A 121 8.76 -8.42 4.77
N ALA A 122 7.53 -7.95 5.06
CA ALA A 122 7.32 -6.78 5.90
C ALA A 122 7.90 -6.98 7.31
N TYR A 123 7.73 -8.17 7.91
CA TYR A 123 8.28 -8.48 9.21
C TYR A 123 9.81 -8.60 9.19
N GLU A 124 10.37 -9.30 8.20
CA GLU A 124 11.81 -9.48 8.04
C GLU A 124 12.52 -8.14 7.86
N LEU A 125 12.07 -7.33 6.90
CA LEU A 125 12.65 -6.01 6.64
C LEU A 125 12.51 -5.08 7.84
N ALA A 126 11.37 -5.09 8.52
CA ALA A 126 11.17 -4.31 9.73
C ALA A 126 12.17 -4.68 10.84
N THR A 127 12.50 -5.97 10.96
CA THR A 127 13.49 -6.46 11.93
C THR A 127 14.91 -6.04 11.55
N ILE A 128 15.26 -6.09 10.25
CA ILE A 128 16.62 -5.79 9.77
C ILE A 128 16.86 -4.28 9.68
N ARG A 129 15.90 -3.53 9.15
CA ARG A 129 16.03 -2.08 8.89
C ARG A 129 15.72 -1.22 10.11
N GLN A 130 15.00 -1.78 11.09
CA GLN A 130 14.58 -1.07 12.32
C GLN A 130 13.84 0.24 11.98
N PHE A 131 12.81 0.14 11.13
CA PHE A 131 11.97 1.28 10.78
C PHE A 131 11.29 1.89 12.03
N ASP A 132 11.15 3.21 12.06
CA ASP A 132 10.33 3.91 13.06
C ASP A 132 8.85 3.71 12.76
N TYR A 133 8.51 3.71 11.48
CA TYR A 133 7.16 3.50 10.97
C TYR A 133 7.11 2.38 9.92
N VAL A 134 6.06 1.58 9.99
CA VAL A 134 5.66 0.70 8.89
C VAL A 134 4.26 1.11 8.45
N VAL A 135 4.10 1.41 7.17
CA VAL A 135 2.82 1.70 6.55
C VAL A 135 2.37 0.46 5.78
N LEU A 136 1.21 -0.05 6.13
CA LEU A 136 0.56 -1.17 5.45
C LEU A 136 -0.64 -0.65 4.65
N VAL A 137 -0.61 -0.84 3.33
CA VAL A 137 -1.73 -0.54 2.45
C VAL A 137 -2.46 -1.84 2.16
N THR A 138 -3.40 -2.18 3.01
CA THR A 138 -4.19 -3.42 2.96
C THR A 138 -5.47 -3.29 3.78
N GLY A 139 -6.51 -4.04 3.41
CA GLY A 139 -7.76 -4.15 4.17
C GLY A 139 -8.00 -5.56 4.70
N ASP A 140 -7.06 -6.49 4.48
CA ASP A 140 -7.24 -7.90 4.78
C ASP A 140 -6.98 -8.22 6.26
N ALA A 141 -7.98 -8.84 6.92
CA ALA A 141 -7.91 -9.27 8.30
C ALA A 141 -6.74 -10.24 8.59
N ASP A 142 -6.30 -11.00 7.61
CA ASP A 142 -5.20 -11.97 7.77
C ASP A 142 -3.88 -11.30 8.16
N HIS A 143 -3.76 -9.99 7.97
CA HIS A 143 -2.59 -9.20 8.39
C HIS A 143 -2.63 -8.71 9.86
N GLU A 144 -3.67 -9.02 10.64
CA GLU A 144 -3.75 -8.66 12.07
C GLU A 144 -2.52 -9.13 12.86
N MET A 145 -2.09 -10.38 12.63
CA MET A 145 -0.91 -10.91 13.32
C MET A 145 0.39 -10.22 12.92
N LEU A 146 0.50 -9.74 11.67
CA LEU A 146 1.64 -8.93 11.24
C LEU A 146 1.69 -7.63 12.05
N ILE A 147 0.58 -6.91 12.18
CA ILE A 147 0.51 -5.67 12.97
C ILE A 147 0.94 -5.93 14.43
N LYS A 148 0.42 -6.97 15.06
CA LYS A 148 0.80 -7.35 16.44
C LYS A 148 2.30 -7.62 16.59
N LYS A 149 2.90 -8.29 15.60
CA LYS A 149 4.34 -8.58 15.58
C LYS A 149 5.19 -7.33 15.39
N LEU A 150 4.80 -6.42 14.49
CA LEU A 150 5.47 -5.15 14.29
C LEU A 150 5.39 -4.26 15.55
N LYS A 151 4.24 -4.21 16.21
CA LYS A 151 4.08 -3.51 17.49
C LYS A 151 4.99 -4.08 18.59
N ALA A 152 5.18 -5.41 18.62
CA ALA A 152 6.12 -6.04 19.56
C ALA A 152 7.58 -5.63 19.31
N LEU A 153 7.94 -5.25 18.09
CA LEU A 153 9.22 -4.63 17.74
C LEU A 153 9.28 -3.13 18.08
N LYS A 154 8.22 -2.57 18.70
CA LYS A 154 8.06 -1.13 18.99
C LYS A 154 7.95 -0.23 17.77
N ILE A 155 7.60 -0.78 16.61
CA ILE A 155 7.38 -0.05 15.37
C ILE A 155 5.97 0.55 15.39
N LYS A 156 5.84 1.80 15.00
CA LYS A 156 4.55 2.47 14.82
C LYS A 156 3.93 2.04 13.49
N VAL A 157 2.83 1.26 13.56
CA VAL A 157 2.16 0.76 12.36
C VAL A 157 1.05 1.71 11.92
N VAL A 158 1.15 2.24 10.72
CA VAL A 158 0.09 3.00 10.05
C VAL A 158 -0.64 2.07 9.09
N LEU A 159 -1.92 1.88 9.32
CA LEU A 159 -2.80 1.19 8.37
C LEU A 159 -3.42 2.22 7.44
N LEU A 160 -3.20 2.07 6.14
CA LEU A 160 -3.80 2.90 5.11
C LEU A 160 -4.78 2.08 4.30
N THR A 161 -6.03 2.51 4.31
CA THR A 161 -7.13 1.84 3.62
C THR A 161 -7.89 2.80 2.71
N GLY A 162 -8.78 2.27 1.90
CA GLY A 162 -9.65 3.06 1.04
C GLY A 162 -11.00 2.40 0.94
N ASP A 163 -11.90 2.71 1.85
CA ASP A 163 -13.28 2.21 1.83
C ASP A 163 -14.14 3.11 0.93
N PHE A 164 -14.16 2.79 -0.37
CA PHE A 164 -14.98 3.47 -1.37
C PHE A 164 -16.22 2.66 -1.77
N GLY A 165 -16.53 1.58 -1.05
CA GLY A 165 -17.66 0.69 -1.31
C GLY A 165 -17.42 -0.74 -0.82
N GLU A 166 -18.39 -1.63 -1.05
CA GLU A 166 -18.41 -2.99 -0.47
C GLU A 166 -17.17 -3.84 -0.81
N HIS A 167 -16.51 -3.59 -1.94
CA HIS A 167 -15.36 -4.39 -2.40
C HIS A 167 -14.01 -3.98 -1.78
N SER A 168 -13.94 -2.79 -1.19
CA SER A 168 -12.74 -2.25 -0.53
C SER A 168 -12.89 -2.17 1.00
N ALA A 169 -13.93 -2.80 1.54
CA ALA A 169 -14.20 -2.78 2.98
C ALA A 169 -13.02 -3.28 3.81
N THR A 170 -12.70 -2.54 4.84
CA THR A 170 -11.61 -2.83 5.76
C THR A 170 -12.09 -3.64 6.94
N SER A 171 -11.30 -4.63 7.36
CA SER A 171 -11.57 -5.35 8.60
C SER A 171 -11.45 -4.40 9.82
N LYS A 172 -12.51 -4.35 10.63
CA LYS A 172 -12.53 -3.57 11.86
C LYS A 172 -11.43 -4.01 12.85
N LEU A 173 -11.18 -5.31 12.94
CA LEU A 173 -10.12 -5.86 13.78
C LEU A 173 -8.74 -5.33 13.38
N LEU A 174 -8.50 -5.21 12.07
CA LEU A 174 -7.24 -4.71 11.54
C LEU A 174 -7.03 -3.22 11.90
N SER A 175 -8.08 -2.41 11.77
CA SER A 175 -8.02 -0.98 12.06
C SER A 175 -7.83 -0.69 13.56
N GLU A 176 -8.41 -1.51 14.43
CA GLU A 176 -8.27 -1.39 15.91
C GLU A 176 -6.86 -1.75 16.39
N GLU A 177 -6.16 -2.66 15.70
CA GLU A 177 -4.80 -3.06 16.06
C GLU A 177 -3.72 -2.06 15.61
N ALA A 178 -3.94 -1.26 14.59
CA ALA A 178 -2.97 -0.30 14.08
C ALA A 178 -2.68 0.81 15.11
N PHE A 179 -1.46 1.35 15.10
CA PHE A 179 -1.12 2.54 15.87
C PHE A 179 -1.88 3.77 15.36
N TYR A 180 -2.09 3.84 14.04
CA TYR A 180 -2.86 4.87 13.38
C TYR A 180 -3.52 4.30 12.12
N HIS A 181 -4.81 4.57 11.95
CA HIS A 181 -5.57 4.18 10.78
C HIS A 181 -5.94 5.40 9.95
N VAL A 182 -5.66 5.35 8.66
CA VAL A 182 -6.07 6.35 7.66
C VAL A 182 -6.98 5.66 6.64
N ASP A 183 -8.24 6.00 6.66
CA ASP A 183 -9.17 5.60 5.60
C ASP A 183 -9.27 6.70 4.56
N LEU A 184 -8.76 6.45 3.35
CA LEU A 184 -8.78 7.41 2.24
C LEU A 184 -10.20 7.72 1.77
N GLY A 185 -11.14 6.77 1.90
CA GLY A 185 -12.55 7.00 1.53
C GLY A 185 -13.18 8.04 2.43
N VAL A 186 -13.03 7.87 3.74
CA VAL A 186 -13.51 8.84 4.75
C VAL A 186 -12.80 10.18 4.57
N LEU A 187 -11.47 10.14 4.45
CA LEU A 187 -10.65 11.36 4.36
C LEU A 187 -10.99 12.20 3.11
N ILE A 188 -11.21 11.56 1.95
CA ILE A 188 -11.61 12.25 0.72
C ILE A 188 -13.04 12.76 0.80
N ALA A 189 -13.94 12.05 1.50
CA ALA A 189 -15.30 12.52 1.72
C ALA A 189 -15.34 13.80 2.58
N GLU A 190 -14.50 13.87 3.61
CA GLU A 190 -14.36 15.04 4.48
C GLU A 190 -13.56 16.18 3.82
N HIS A 191 -12.57 15.84 2.99
CA HIS A 191 -11.66 16.74 2.31
C HIS A 191 -11.58 16.48 0.80
N PRO A 192 -12.59 16.87 0.00
CA PRO A 192 -12.66 16.55 -1.43
C PRO A 192 -11.47 17.04 -2.26
N GLU A 193 -10.76 18.07 -1.80
CA GLU A 193 -9.56 18.58 -2.47
C GLU A 193 -8.39 17.59 -2.45
N LEU A 194 -8.42 16.58 -1.56
CA LEU A 194 -7.41 15.54 -1.50
C LEU A 194 -7.51 14.56 -2.66
N LEU A 195 -8.68 14.42 -3.28
CA LEU A 195 -8.85 13.55 -4.44
C LEU A 195 -7.85 13.91 -5.55
N ASN A 196 -7.71 15.19 -5.89
CA ASN A 196 -6.75 15.65 -6.89
C ASN A 196 -5.29 15.59 -6.41
N LYS A 197 -5.06 15.63 -5.09
CA LYS A 197 -3.72 15.53 -4.50
C LYS A 197 -3.21 14.09 -4.41
N LEU A 198 -4.12 13.09 -4.43
CA LEU A 198 -3.80 11.67 -4.28
C LEU A 198 -3.97 10.89 -5.59
N CYS A 199 -4.80 11.39 -6.51
CA CYS A 199 -5.24 10.64 -7.67
C CYS A 199 -4.90 11.35 -8.98
N ASN A 200 -4.91 10.56 -10.07
CA ASN A 200 -4.91 11.01 -11.45
C ASN A 200 -6.19 10.54 -12.15
N LYS A 201 -6.49 11.07 -13.33
CA LYS A 201 -7.58 10.55 -14.16
C LYS A 201 -7.26 9.12 -14.60
N ALA A 202 -8.27 8.24 -14.54
CA ALA A 202 -8.19 6.84 -14.93
C ALA A 202 -7.90 6.65 -16.42
#